data_8f74caa30ce2bb71a5580f7692bb4c6e
#
_entry.id   8f74caa30ce2bb71a5580f7692bb4c6e
#
_cell.length_a   1.000
_cell.length_b   1.000
_cell.length_c   1.000
_cell.angle_alpha   90.00
_cell.angle_beta   90.00
_cell.angle_gamma   90.00
#
_symmetry.space_group_name_H-M   'P 1'
#
loop_
_entity.id
_entity.type
_entity.pdbx_description
1 polymer ?
#
loop_
_entity_poly.entity_id
_entity_poly.type
_entity_poly.pdbx_seq_one_letter_code
_entity_poly.pdbx_strand_id
1 'polypeptide(L)'
;MADSPSQADITSRTDRYFVKTREAVGRFGDQNVTYAIFMRRPVCYAPRLVLEWLDSIAKERGTKFIIESRFEEGDWVGAGEPLLFISGPLYHLVDLETLYLQRLGAACVAAYNAYSMCVTLPEVGFMAMDARHCAGQEMAEMMAYAASIGSESAKRDSDAVGFVANSNDETAHYYGNSKGFGTMPHAFVGYAGSTLRAAEMYHEVFPDEGLTVLIDYFGREVTDALEVCRAFSEIAAAGELRVRLDTHGGRYVEGLDMAGSYSVLEKHKPRAVRQYRSETELKWLVGTGVSAAAIFHMRDKLDEAGFKKVKIIASSGFNPEKCKVMASAGAPIDVIGTGSFLPDIWAETYATADIIAYNGKVRVKAGREFLLRNGFAQSHPKKAD
;
A
#
# COMPACT_ATOMS: atom_id res chain seq x y z
N MET A 1 -20.95 4.00 7.26
CA MET A 1 -20.54 3.11 8.39
C MET A 1 -21.30 1.81 8.21
N ALA A 2 -20.60 0.69 8.02
CA ALA A 2 -21.26 -0.61 8.02
C ALA A 2 -21.84 -0.86 9.42
N ASP A 3 -23.02 -1.44 9.51
CA ASP A 3 -23.64 -1.82 10.79
C ASP A 3 -22.69 -2.71 11.58
N SER A 4 -22.66 -2.54 12.92
CA SER A 4 -21.85 -3.39 13.80
C SER A 4 -22.25 -4.85 13.59
N PRO A 5 -21.29 -5.79 13.40
CA PRO A 5 -21.62 -7.18 13.14
C PRO A 5 -22.30 -7.82 14.35
N SER A 6 -23.41 -8.50 14.12
CA SER A 6 -24.14 -9.22 15.17
C SER A 6 -23.28 -10.29 15.86
N GLN A 7 -23.67 -10.72 17.05
CA GLN A 7 -22.98 -11.83 17.76
C GLN A 7 -22.93 -13.11 16.91
N ALA A 8 -23.93 -13.36 16.07
CA ALA A 8 -23.98 -14.52 15.17
C ALA A 8 -22.89 -14.38 14.08
N ASP A 9 -22.69 -13.18 13.53
CA ASP A 9 -21.65 -12.89 12.55
C ASP A 9 -20.24 -13.07 13.15
N ILE A 10 -20.03 -12.55 14.36
CA ILE A 10 -18.78 -12.73 15.09
C ILE A 10 -18.50 -14.21 15.31
N THR A 11 -19.47 -14.96 15.85
CA THR A 11 -19.32 -16.39 16.12
C THR A 11 -19.03 -17.22 14.88
N SER A 12 -19.60 -16.85 13.73
CA SER A 12 -19.40 -17.57 12.46
C SER A 12 -18.02 -17.35 11.86
N ARG A 13 -17.35 -16.21 12.18
CA ARG A 13 -16.07 -15.79 11.61
C ARG A 13 -14.89 -15.96 12.55
N THR A 14 -15.14 -16.31 13.80
CA THR A 14 -14.13 -16.51 14.86
C THR A 14 -13.70 -17.98 14.93
N ASP A 15 -12.44 -18.23 15.22
CA ASP A 15 -11.91 -19.58 15.46
C ASP A 15 -12.67 -20.30 16.56
N ARG A 16 -13.08 -21.53 16.29
CA ARG A 16 -13.95 -22.32 17.20
C ARG A 16 -13.43 -22.48 18.62
N TYR A 17 -12.12 -22.49 18.83
CA TYR A 17 -11.56 -22.59 20.17
C TYR A 17 -11.82 -21.32 21.00
N PHE A 18 -11.90 -20.16 20.40
CA PHE A 18 -12.29 -18.92 21.11
C PHE A 18 -13.78 -18.92 21.45
N VAL A 19 -14.64 -19.42 20.57
CA VAL A 19 -16.06 -19.58 20.87
C VAL A 19 -16.26 -20.53 22.06
N LYS A 20 -15.58 -21.68 22.06
CA LYS A 20 -15.60 -22.62 23.19
C LYS A 20 -15.05 -22.01 24.48
N THR A 21 -13.99 -21.21 24.38
CA THR A 21 -13.43 -20.50 25.54
C THR A 21 -14.45 -19.53 26.12
N ARG A 22 -15.16 -18.76 25.28
CA ARG A 22 -16.21 -17.86 25.71
C ARG A 22 -17.32 -18.58 26.47
N GLU A 23 -17.79 -19.73 25.94
CA GLU A 23 -18.79 -20.58 26.60
C GLU A 23 -18.30 -21.08 27.97
N ALA A 24 -17.05 -21.53 28.05
CA ALA A 24 -16.43 -21.98 29.32
C ALA A 24 -16.32 -20.84 30.34
N VAL A 25 -15.85 -19.67 29.92
CA VAL A 25 -15.74 -18.47 30.76
C VAL A 25 -17.12 -18.06 31.31
N GLY A 26 -18.15 -18.08 30.43
CA GLY A 26 -19.52 -17.78 30.83
C GLY A 26 -20.06 -18.74 31.92
N ARG A 27 -19.60 -19.99 31.94
CA ARG A 27 -20.03 -21.00 32.93
C ARG A 27 -19.22 -20.94 34.25
N PHE A 28 -17.91 -20.69 34.16
CA PHE A 28 -17.01 -20.79 35.33
C PHE A 28 -16.67 -19.45 35.95
N GLY A 29 -17.12 -18.37 35.38
CA GLY A 29 -16.89 -17.01 35.88
C GLY A 29 -15.89 -16.24 35.00
N ASP A 30 -16.20 -14.98 34.78
CA ASP A 30 -15.42 -14.07 33.97
C ASP A 30 -14.26 -13.44 34.74
N GLN A 31 -13.24 -13.02 34.06
CA GLN A 31 -12.09 -12.29 34.60
C GLN A 31 -11.72 -11.15 33.68
N ASN A 32 -11.28 -10.04 34.25
CA ASN A 32 -10.64 -8.99 33.46
C ASN A 32 -9.26 -9.46 33.03
N VAL A 33 -8.98 -9.28 31.72
CA VAL A 33 -7.68 -9.62 31.14
C VAL A 33 -7.06 -8.41 30.47
N THR A 34 -5.75 -8.46 30.28
CA THR A 34 -5.03 -7.53 29.40
C THR A 34 -4.31 -8.32 28.34
N TYR A 35 -4.69 -8.09 27.09
CA TYR A 35 -3.97 -8.58 25.92
C TYR A 35 -2.87 -7.60 25.53
N ALA A 36 -1.70 -8.12 25.16
CA ALA A 36 -0.67 -7.37 24.43
C ALA A 36 -0.69 -7.84 22.97
N ILE A 37 -0.77 -6.90 22.03
CA ILE A 37 -0.82 -7.21 20.61
C ILE A 37 0.45 -6.69 19.95
N PHE A 38 1.12 -7.52 19.17
CA PHE A 38 2.40 -7.22 18.55
C PHE A 38 2.53 -7.86 17.16
N MET A 39 3.49 -7.36 16.38
CA MET A 39 3.87 -7.92 15.07
C MET A 39 5.22 -8.63 15.18
N ARG A 40 5.45 -9.62 14.32
CA ARG A 40 6.71 -10.38 14.27
C ARG A 40 7.76 -9.75 13.36
N ARG A 41 7.40 -8.72 12.63
CA ARG A 41 8.28 -7.92 11.79
C ARG A 41 7.99 -6.43 12.01
N PRO A 42 8.90 -5.54 11.59
CA PRO A 42 8.62 -4.10 11.63
C PRO A 42 7.41 -3.74 10.76
N VAL A 43 6.61 -2.80 11.23
CA VAL A 43 5.41 -2.30 10.55
C VAL A 43 5.27 -0.80 10.74
N CYS A 44 4.40 -0.18 9.94
CA CYS A 44 3.87 1.16 10.20
C CYS A 44 2.51 1.03 10.89
N TYR A 45 2.32 1.70 12.02
CA TYR A 45 1.14 1.52 12.88
C TYR A 45 -0.11 2.15 12.27
N ALA A 46 -1.11 1.34 11.95
CA ALA A 46 -2.37 1.76 11.32
C ALA A 46 -3.59 1.17 12.08
N PRO A 47 -3.95 1.71 13.26
CA PRO A 47 -4.92 1.08 14.15
C PRO A 47 -6.35 1.57 13.99
N ARG A 48 -6.64 2.72 13.37
CA ARG A 48 -7.93 3.42 13.44
C ARG A 48 -9.12 2.53 13.16
N LEU A 49 -9.11 1.78 12.06
CA LEU A 49 -10.25 0.94 11.68
C LEU A 49 -10.54 -0.17 12.71
N VAL A 50 -9.52 -0.75 13.32
CA VAL A 50 -9.73 -1.77 14.36
C VAL A 50 -10.19 -1.15 15.67
N LEU A 51 -9.71 0.04 16.03
CA LEU A 51 -10.13 0.75 17.25
C LEU A 51 -11.59 1.18 17.16
N GLU A 52 -12.02 1.73 16.04
CA GLU A 52 -13.41 2.11 15.77
C GLU A 52 -14.33 0.87 15.81
N TRP A 53 -13.87 -0.24 15.21
CA TRP A 53 -14.61 -1.49 15.26
C TRP A 53 -14.73 -2.04 16.69
N LEU A 54 -13.66 -2.06 17.48
CA LEU A 54 -13.70 -2.51 18.88
C LEU A 54 -14.62 -1.64 19.75
N ASP A 55 -14.63 -0.32 19.52
CA ASP A 55 -15.54 0.59 20.21
C ASP A 55 -17.00 0.30 19.87
N SER A 56 -17.30 0.03 18.59
CA SER A 56 -18.65 -0.33 18.15
C SER A 56 -19.14 -1.63 18.81
N ILE A 57 -18.28 -2.64 18.86
CA ILE A 57 -18.58 -3.93 19.52
C ILE A 57 -18.75 -3.76 21.04
N ALA A 58 -17.92 -2.95 21.67
CA ALA A 58 -18.05 -2.68 23.12
C ALA A 58 -19.42 -2.04 23.44
N LYS A 59 -19.87 -1.09 22.62
CA LYS A 59 -21.18 -0.46 22.76
C LYS A 59 -22.32 -1.45 22.57
N GLU A 60 -22.26 -2.29 21.53
CA GLU A 60 -23.27 -3.31 21.27
C GLU A 60 -23.39 -4.32 22.39
N ARG A 61 -22.24 -4.74 22.96
CA ARG A 61 -22.18 -5.71 24.08
C ARG A 61 -22.46 -5.09 25.45
N GLY A 62 -22.73 -3.79 25.53
CA GLY A 62 -22.91 -3.09 26.81
C GLY A 62 -21.71 -3.20 27.74
N THR A 63 -20.50 -3.27 27.21
CA THR A 63 -19.25 -3.38 27.95
C THR A 63 -18.29 -2.24 27.58
N LYS A 64 -17.13 -2.21 28.24
CA LYS A 64 -16.07 -1.24 27.95
C LYS A 64 -14.74 -1.97 27.82
N PHE A 65 -14.02 -1.68 26.76
CA PHE A 65 -12.63 -2.04 26.61
C PHE A 65 -11.74 -0.83 26.92
N ILE A 66 -10.66 -1.05 27.64
CA ILE A 66 -9.62 -0.04 27.87
C ILE A 66 -8.50 -0.36 26.89
N ILE A 67 -8.24 0.55 25.98
CA ILE A 67 -7.22 0.38 24.94
C ILE A 67 -6.11 1.40 25.21
N GLU A 68 -4.90 0.90 25.40
CA GLU A 68 -3.68 1.71 25.60
C GLU A 68 -2.80 1.54 24.37
N SER A 69 -2.81 2.52 23.48
CA SER A 69 -1.89 2.59 22.34
C SER A 69 -0.56 3.16 22.81
N ARG A 70 0.55 2.58 22.36
CA ARG A 70 1.90 3.03 22.70
C ARG A 70 2.53 3.90 21.62
N PHE A 71 1.93 3.89 20.47
CA PHE A 71 2.39 4.58 19.28
C PHE A 71 1.27 5.43 18.72
N GLU A 72 1.64 6.46 17.99
CA GLU A 72 0.71 7.25 17.20
C GLU A 72 0.50 6.60 15.83
N GLU A 73 -0.63 6.91 15.19
CA GLU A 73 -0.91 6.44 13.84
C GLU A 73 0.20 6.89 12.90
N GLY A 74 0.76 5.95 12.15
CA GLY A 74 1.86 6.22 11.24
C GLY A 74 3.26 6.01 11.84
N ASP A 75 3.39 5.70 13.12
CA ASP A 75 4.69 5.41 13.70
C ASP A 75 5.27 4.10 13.17
N TRP A 76 6.59 4.07 13.03
CA TRP A 76 7.32 2.84 12.78
C TRP A 76 7.48 2.04 14.08
N VAL A 77 7.11 0.78 14.05
CA VAL A 77 7.16 -0.11 15.21
C VAL A 77 8.03 -1.33 14.91
N GLY A 78 8.98 -1.61 15.79
CA GLY A 78 9.89 -2.74 15.67
C GLY A 78 9.21 -4.10 15.89
N ALA A 79 9.85 -5.16 15.40
CA ALA A 79 9.39 -6.52 15.58
C ALA A 79 9.34 -6.89 17.09
N GLY A 80 8.21 -7.45 17.53
CA GLY A 80 7.99 -7.88 18.92
C GLY A 80 7.63 -6.77 19.89
N GLU A 81 7.59 -5.51 19.46
CA GLU A 81 7.09 -4.44 20.32
C GLU A 81 5.57 -4.47 20.40
N PRO A 82 4.97 -4.36 21.61
CA PRO A 82 3.53 -4.27 21.74
C PRO A 82 2.99 -3.00 21.06
N LEU A 83 2.15 -3.16 20.03
CA LEU A 83 1.45 -2.09 19.34
C LEU A 83 0.47 -1.40 20.28
N LEU A 84 -0.33 -2.22 20.96
CA LEU A 84 -1.35 -1.76 21.90
C LEU A 84 -1.66 -2.85 22.94
N PHE A 85 -2.27 -2.41 24.05
CA PHE A 85 -2.88 -3.28 25.04
C PHE A 85 -4.38 -3.11 25.03
N ILE A 86 -5.12 -4.23 25.13
CA ILE A 86 -6.58 -4.24 25.27
C ILE A 86 -6.94 -4.89 26.60
N SER A 87 -7.58 -4.14 27.49
CA SER A 87 -8.05 -4.64 28.78
C SER A 87 -9.58 -4.65 28.83
N GLY A 88 -10.13 -5.73 29.39
CA GLY A 88 -11.57 -5.89 29.57
C GLY A 88 -11.97 -7.28 30.01
N PRO A 89 -13.30 -7.54 30.14
CA PRO A 89 -13.82 -8.85 30.51
C PRO A 89 -13.48 -9.90 29.44
N LEU A 90 -12.86 -11.02 29.84
CA LEU A 90 -12.46 -12.09 28.91
C LEU A 90 -13.63 -12.63 28.10
N TYR A 91 -14.81 -12.75 28.73
CA TYR A 91 -16.04 -13.18 28.06
C TYR A 91 -16.41 -12.33 26.85
N HIS A 92 -16.08 -11.05 26.87
CA HIS A 92 -16.36 -10.11 25.78
C HIS A 92 -15.20 -9.91 24.81
N LEU A 93 -13.98 -10.32 25.16
CA LEU A 93 -12.79 -10.11 24.32
C LEU A 93 -12.34 -11.35 23.57
N VAL A 94 -12.52 -12.54 24.16
CA VAL A 94 -11.87 -13.76 23.66
C VAL A 94 -12.37 -14.19 22.28
N ASP A 95 -13.62 -13.99 21.96
CA ASP A 95 -14.19 -14.32 20.67
C ASP A 95 -13.96 -13.24 19.59
N LEU A 96 -13.30 -12.14 19.95
CA LEU A 96 -12.93 -11.08 19.02
C LEU A 96 -11.49 -11.25 18.49
N GLU A 97 -10.69 -12.12 19.08
CA GLU A 97 -9.25 -12.21 18.80
C GLU A 97 -8.95 -12.43 17.33
N THR A 98 -9.57 -13.42 16.69
CA THR A 98 -9.41 -13.65 15.25
C THR A 98 -9.66 -12.37 14.43
N LEU A 99 -10.72 -11.64 14.77
CA LEU A 99 -11.20 -10.52 13.95
C LEU A 99 -10.38 -9.24 14.15
N TYR A 100 -9.98 -8.92 15.39
CA TYR A 100 -9.14 -7.73 15.57
C TYR A 100 -7.71 -7.95 15.10
N LEU A 101 -7.17 -9.16 15.16
CA LEU A 101 -5.84 -9.47 14.61
C LEU A 101 -5.82 -9.35 13.10
N GLN A 102 -6.85 -9.82 12.40
CA GLN A 102 -6.98 -9.66 10.95
C GLN A 102 -6.97 -8.18 10.54
N ARG A 103 -7.76 -7.36 11.24
CA ARG A 103 -7.89 -5.93 10.92
C ARG A 103 -6.62 -5.14 11.20
N LEU A 104 -5.99 -5.39 12.32
CA LEU A 104 -4.79 -4.64 12.72
C LEU A 104 -3.56 -5.07 11.91
N GLY A 105 -3.29 -6.37 11.85
CA GLY A 105 -2.08 -6.90 11.23
C GLY A 105 -1.98 -6.53 9.75
N ALA A 106 -3.07 -6.73 9.02
CA ALA A 106 -3.16 -6.43 7.60
C ALA A 106 -2.94 -4.95 7.31
N ALA A 107 -3.61 -4.06 8.05
CA ALA A 107 -3.45 -2.62 7.88
C ALA A 107 -2.02 -2.15 8.17
N CYS A 108 -1.41 -2.62 9.26
CA CYS A 108 -0.03 -2.24 9.62
C CYS A 108 1.00 -2.67 8.55
N VAL A 109 0.80 -3.84 7.93
CA VAL A 109 1.69 -4.33 6.85
C VAL A 109 1.51 -3.51 5.59
N ALA A 110 0.29 -3.24 5.17
CA ALA A 110 0.03 -2.45 3.98
C ALA A 110 0.52 -1.00 4.13
N ALA A 111 0.38 -0.42 5.32
CA ALA A 111 0.96 0.89 5.64
C ALA A 111 2.49 0.87 5.51
N TYR A 112 3.15 -0.17 6.02
CA TYR A 112 4.60 -0.33 5.87
C TYR A 112 5.00 -0.50 4.39
N ASN A 113 4.22 -1.24 3.61
CA ASN A 113 4.47 -1.41 2.17
C ASN A 113 4.42 -0.06 1.45
N ALA A 114 3.38 0.74 1.71
CA ALA A 114 3.26 2.08 1.13
C ALA A 114 4.40 3.01 1.59
N TYR A 115 4.68 3.07 2.89
CA TYR A 115 5.78 3.83 3.45
C TYR A 115 7.11 3.52 2.78
N SER A 116 7.45 2.22 2.65
CA SER A 116 8.71 1.75 2.08
C SER A 116 8.93 2.21 0.64
N MET A 117 7.86 2.27 -0.16
CA MET A 117 7.92 2.75 -1.54
C MET A 117 8.12 4.26 -1.57
N CYS A 118 7.36 5.01 -0.77
CA CYS A 118 7.42 6.47 -0.72
C CYS A 118 8.79 6.99 -0.29
N VAL A 119 9.37 6.44 0.78
CA VAL A 119 10.71 6.87 1.25
C VAL A 119 11.84 6.47 0.29
N THR A 120 11.62 5.47 -0.54
CA THR A 120 12.60 5.02 -1.55
C THR A 120 12.66 5.96 -2.75
N LEU A 121 11.54 6.56 -3.12
CA LEU A 121 11.40 7.52 -4.22
C LEU A 121 10.61 8.75 -3.74
N PRO A 122 11.20 9.59 -2.88
CA PRO A 122 10.46 10.66 -2.23
C PRO A 122 9.92 11.72 -3.20
N GLU A 123 10.58 11.95 -4.32
CA GLU A 123 10.16 12.95 -5.33
C GLU A 123 9.08 12.43 -6.29
N VAL A 124 8.72 11.14 -6.23
CA VAL A 124 7.77 10.48 -7.13
C VAL A 124 6.41 10.35 -6.49
N GLY A 125 5.35 10.74 -7.20
CA GLY A 125 3.98 10.50 -6.78
C GLY A 125 3.58 9.03 -6.97
N PHE A 126 2.77 8.49 -6.07
CA PHE A 126 2.22 7.14 -6.18
C PHE A 126 0.71 7.18 -6.37
N MET A 127 0.20 6.27 -7.19
CA MET A 127 -1.22 6.03 -7.40
C MET A 127 -1.57 4.62 -6.98
N ALA A 128 -2.51 4.48 -6.05
CA ALA A 128 -3.01 3.18 -5.57
C ALA A 128 -3.98 2.59 -6.60
N MET A 129 -3.60 1.45 -7.19
CA MET A 129 -4.39 0.69 -8.17
C MET A 129 -4.67 -0.73 -7.66
N ASP A 130 -4.81 -0.89 -6.35
CA ASP A 130 -4.84 -2.17 -5.64
C ASP A 130 -6.25 -2.76 -5.49
N ALA A 131 -7.32 -1.99 -5.67
CA ALA A 131 -8.69 -2.43 -5.43
C ALA A 131 -9.04 -3.78 -6.11
N ARG A 132 -8.62 -3.98 -7.36
CA ARG A 132 -8.82 -5.24 -8.09
C ARG A 132 -7.99 -6.42 -7.57
N HIS A 133 -6.99 -6.17 -6.73
CA HIS A 133 -6.12 -7.18 -6.11
C HIS A 133 -6.58 -7.56 -4.70
N CYS A 134 -7.58 -6.86 -4.17
CA CYS A 134 -8.13 -7.08 -2.85
C CYS A 134 -9.23 -8.15 -2.86
N ALA A 135 -9.32 -8.92 -1.77
CA ALA A 135 -10.34 -9.93 -1.57
C ALA A 135 -11.63 -9.29 -1.03
N GLY A 136 -12.28 -8.49 -1.85
CA GLY A 136 -13.54 -7.81 -1.52
C GLY A 136 -13.37 -6.40 -0.96
N GLN A 137 -14.50 -5.76 -0.69
CA GLN A 137 -14.59 -4.35 -0.35
C GLN A 137 -13.91 -4.01 0.99
N GLU A 138 -14.09 -4.83 2.03
CA GLU A 138 -13.45 -4.61 3.35
C GLU A 138 -11.92 -4.55 3.22
N MET A 139 -11.34 -5.42 2.38
CA MET A 139 -9.91 -5.41 2.14
C MET A 139 -9.48 -4.19 1.32
N ALA A 140 -10.26 -3.78 0.32
CA ALA A 140 -9.95 -2.61 -0.50
C ALA A 140 -9.95 -1.32 0.35
N GLU A 141 -10.92 -1.15 1.23
CA GLU A 141 -10.97 -0.04 2.18
C GLU A 141 -9.78 -0.06 3.14
N MET A 142 -9.46 -1.23 3.70
CA MET A 142 -8.33 -1.39 4.60
C MET A 142 -7.00 -1.04 3.92
N MET A 143 -6.80 -1.47 2.67
CA MET A 143 -5.58 -1.17 1.91
C MET A 143 -5.47 0.33 1.61
N ALA A 144 -6.54 0.98 1.21
CA ALA A 144 -6.55 2.41 0.93
C ALA A 144 -6.25 3.24 2.18
N TYR A 145 -6.92 2.93 3.29
CA TYR A 145 -6.61 3.52 4.60
C TYR A 145 -5.15 3.33 4.97
N ALA A 146 -4.67 2.09 4.93
CA ALA A 146 -3.30 1.76 5.31
C ALA A 146 -2.25 2.45 4.43
N ALA A 147 -2.48 2.48 3.11
CA ALA A 147 -1.59 3.17 2.18
C ALA A 147 -1.54 4.68 2.45
N SER A 148 -2.66 5.30 2.80
CA SER A 148 -2.69 6.71 3.18
C SER A 148 -1.86 6.98 4.43
N ILE A 149 -1.94 6.14 5.46
CA ILE A 149 -1.15 6.27 6.68
C ILE A 149 0.35 6.11 6.41
N GLY A 150 0.75 5.10 5.65
CA GLY A 150 2.15 4.92 5.24
C GLY A 150 2.67 6.08 4.40
N SER A 151 1.82 6.65 3.54
CA SER A 151 2.13 7.83 2.75
C SER A 151 2.37 9.08 3.64
N GLU A 152 1.47 9.36 4.57
CA GLU A 152 1.61 10.50 5.49
C GLU A 152 2.86 10.37 6.38
N SER A 153 3.17 9.15 6.84
CA SER A 153 4.43 8.88 7.53
C SER A 153 5.66 9.20 6.68
N ALA A 154 5.65 8.78 5.42
CA ALA A 154 6.75 9.04 4.49
C ALA A 154 6.91 10.55 4.20
N LYS A 155 5.80 11.30 4.07
CA LYS A 155 5.82 12.76 3.94
C LYS A 155 6.47 13.41 5.16
N ARG A 156 6.09 12.97 6.36
CA ARG A 156 6.65 13.48 7.62
C ARG A 156 8.16 13.20 7.74
N ASP A 157 8.58 11.99 7.38
CA ASP A 157 9.93 11.49 7.69
C ASP A 157 10.96 11.82 6.60
N SER A 158 10.53 12.05 5.34
CA SER A 158 11.41 12.22 4.18
C SER A 158 10.94 13.27 3.16
N ASP A 159 9.98 14.12 3.49
CA ASP A 159 9.36 15.09 2.58
C ASP A 159 8.84 14.45 1.27
N ALA A 160 8.42 13.17 1.34
CA ALA A 160 7.95 12.43 0.17
C ALA A 160 6.68 13.04 -0.41
N VAL A 161 6.51 12.98 -1.74
CA VAL A 161 5.24 13.27 -2.41
C VAL A 161 4.17 12.28 -1.97
N GLY A 162 4.52 11.01 -1.86
CA GLY A 162 3.68 9.94 -1.36
C GLY A 162 2.56 9.54 -2.32
N PHE A 163 1.52 8.90 -1.78
CA PHE A 163 0.33 8.53 -2.54
C PHE A 163 -0.56 9.75 -2.75
N VAL A 164 -0.80 10.10 -4.01
CA VAL A 164 -1.56 11.30 -4.42
C VAL A 164 -2.99 10.99 -4.83
N ALA A 165 -3.29 9.75 -5.19
CA ALA A 165 -4.60 9.31 -5.62
C ALA A 165 -4.76 7.78 -5.56
N ASN A 166 -5.98 7.33 -5.77
CA ASN A 166 -6.35 5.94 -5.98
C ASN A 166 -7.26 5.79 -7.20
N SER A 167 -7.64 4.56 -7.54
CA SER A 167 -8.37 4.24 -8.76
C SER A 167 -9.89 4.10 -8.62
N ASN A 168 -10.48 4.35 -7.44
CA ASN A 168 -11.92 4.26 -7.22
C ASN A 168 -12.44 5.38 -6.31
N ASP A 169 -13.73 5.70 -6.45
CA ASP A 169 -14.36 6.82 -5.74
C ASP A 169 -14.55 6.52 -4.25
N GLU A 170 -14.87 5.29 -3.90
CA GLU A 170 -15.25 4.91 -2.54
C GLU A 170 -14.16 5.19 -1.51
N THR A 171 -12.91 4.98 -1.90
CA THR A 171 -11.75 5.14 -1.03
C THR A 171 -10.90 6.37 -1.35
N ALA A 172 -11.35 7.24 -2.27
CA ALA A 172 -10.64 8.44 -2.69
C ALA A 172 -10.40 9.44 -1.53
N HIS A 173 -11.33 9.48 -0.58
CA HIS A 173 -11.26 10.35 0.59
C HIS A 173 -10.04 10.11 1.49
N TYR A 174 -9.48 8.88 1.51
CA TYR A 174 -8.24 8.58 2.24
C TYR A 174 -7.01 9.32 1.67
N TYR A 175 -7.09 9.72 0.40
CA TYR A 175 -6.03 10.48 -0.29
C TYR A 175 -6.38 11.97 -0.46
N GLY A 176 -7.41 12.45 0.24
CA GLY A 176 -7.85 13.84 0.18
C GLY A 176 -8.63 14.20 -1.09
N ASN A 177 -9.07 13.22 -1.87
CA ASN A 177 -9.80 13.42 -3.11
C ASN A 177 -11.30 13.11 -2.96
N SER A 178 -12.15 13.76 -3.74
CA SER A 178 -13.60 13.48 -3.78
C SER A 178 -13.97 12.34 -4.72
N LYS A 179 -13.06 11.99 -5.65
CA LYS A 179 -13.22 10.93 -6.66
C LYS A 179 -11.92 10.21 -6.88
N GLY A 180 -12.01 8.96 -7.30
CA GLY A 180 -10.89 8.19 -7.80
C GLY A 180 -10.29 8.81 -9.07
N PHE A 181 -9.01 8.63 -9.25
CA PHE A 181 -8.33 9.05 -10.45
C PHE A 181 -8.25 7.89 -11.44
N GLY A 182 -8.88 8.07 -12.60
CA GLY A 182 -8.89 7.09 -13.69
C GLY A 182 -8.07 7.55 -14.87
N THR A 183 -7.38 6.59 -15.51
CA THR A 183 -6.81 6.76 -16.84
C THR A 183 -7.49 5.78 -17.78
N MET A 184 -7.27 5.91 -19.12
CA MET A 184 -7.84 4.94 -20.05
C MET A 184 -7.28 3.52 -19.82
N PRO A 185 -8.12 2.49 -19.77
CA PRO A 185 -7.66 1.10 -19.69
C PRO A 185 -7.31 0.55 -21.07
N HIS A 186 -6.58 -0.56 -21.12
CA HIS A 186 -6.28 -1.29 -22.37
C HIS A 186 -7.55 -1.59 -23.20
N ALA A 187 -8.66 -1.93 -22.52
CA ALA A 187 -9.94 -2.20 -23.19
C ALA A 187 -10.43 -1.01 -24.02
N PHE A 188 -10.21 0.22 -23.56
CA PHE A 188 -10.62 1.42 -24.27
C PHE A 188 -9.71 1.70 -25.47
N VAL A 189 -8.40 1.51 -25.34
CA VAL A 189 -7.45 1.65 -26.44
C VAL A 189 -7.74 0.63 -27.54
N GLY A 190 -8.02 -0.63 -27.17
CA GLY A 190 -8.44 -1.67 -28.10
C GLY A 190 -9.77 -1.37 -28.80
N TYR A 191 -10.75 -0.83 -28.06
CA TYR A 191 -12.03 -0.38 -28.62
C TYR A 191 -11.86 0.73 -29.65
N ALA A 192 -11.02 1.72 -29.35
CA ALA A 192 -10.77 2.85 -30.23
C ALA A 192 -9.99 2.47 -31.51
N GLY A 193 -9.26 1.35 -31.51
CA GLY A 193 -8.50 0.84 -32.66
C GLY A 193 -7.15 1.51 -32.89
N SER A 194 -6.85 2.63 -32.21
CA SER A 194 -5.52 3.23 -32.14
C SER A 194 -5.37 4.05 -30.86
N THR A 195 -4.12 4.25 -30.41
CA THR A 195 -3.80 5.04 -29.24
C THR A 195 -4.21 6.51 -29.41
N LEU A 196 -3.94 7.09 -30.58
CA LEU A 196 -4.33 8.47 -30.88
C LEU A 196 -5.86 8.63 -30.85
N ARG A 197 -6.61 7.71 -31.48
CA ARG A 197 -8.07 7.77 -31.47
C ARG A 197 -8.64 7.63 -30.06
N ALA A 198 -8.05 6.79 -29.23
CA ALA A 198 -8.43 6.67 -27.82
C ALA A 198 -8.20 8.01 -27.08
N ALA A 199 -7.07 8.67 -27.29
CA ALA A 199 -6.79 9.97 -26.69
C ALA A 199 -7.79 11.05 -27.13
N GLU A 200 -8.13 11.11 -28.44
CA GLU A 200 -9.13 12.03 -28.98
C GLU A 200 -10.50 11.82 -28.34
N MET A 201 -11.00 10.58 -28.34
CA MET A 201 -12.29 10.22 -27.75
C MET A 201 -12.34 10.52 -26.25
N TYR A 202 -11.24 10.23 -25.53
CA TYR A 202 -11.17 10.49 -24.09
C TYR A 202 -11.24 11.99 -23.79
N HIS A 203 -10.46 12.79 -24.51
CA HIS A 203 -10.44 14.24 -24.33
C HIS A 203 -11.75 14.92 -24.73
N GLU A 204 -12.44 14.39 -25.77
CA GLU A 204 -13.77 14.89 -26.18
C GLU A 204 -14.81 14.71 -25.06
N VAL A 205 -14.76 13.59 -24.31
CA VAL A 205 -15.70 13.30 -23.23
C VAL A 205 -15.31 13.96 -21.91
N PHE A 206 -14.00 14.09 -21.65
CA PHE A 206 -13.42 14.64 -20.40
C PHE A 206 -12.45 15.79 -20.65
N PRO A 207 -12.92 16.91 -21.24
CA PRO A 207 -12.03 17.99 -21.69
C PRO A 207 -11.32 18.73 -20.54
N ASP A 208 -11.91 18.74 -19.36
CA ASP A 208 -11.39 19.42 -18.18
C ASP A 208 -10.45 18.54 -17.34
N GLU A 209 -10.26 17.27 -17.74
CA GLU A 209 -9.33 16.36 -17.08
C GLU A 209 -7.98 16.38 -17.79
N GLY A 210 -6.89 16.34 -17.02
CA GLY A 210 -5.56 16.18 -17.60
C GLY A 210 -5.46 14.87 -18.39
N LEU A 211 -4.91 14.93 -19.60
CA LEU A 211 -4.86 13.80 -20.52
C LEU A 211 -3.75 12.80 -20.14
N THR A 212 -4.13 11.62 -19.71
CA THR A 212 -3.20 10.50 -19.45
C THR A 212 -3.46 9.38 -20.44
N VAL A 213 -2.48 9.08 -21.30
CA VAL A 213 -2.61 8.13 -22.40
C VAL A 213 -1.79 6.87 -22.15
N LEU A 214 -2.44 5.71 -22.25
CA LEU A 214 -1.81 4.39 -22.18
C LEU A 214 -1.24 4.04 -23.56
N ILE A 215 0.06 3.78 -23.66
CA ILE A 215 0.78 3.77 -24.93
C ILE A 215 1.33 2.41 -25.35
N ASP A 216 1.10 1.35 -24.60
CA ASP A 216 1.75 0.04 -24.81
C ASP A 216 0.89 -1.00 -25.54
N TYR A 217 -0.38 -0.68 -25.84
CA TYR A 217 -1.34 -1.65 -26.39
C TYR A 217 -0.90 -2.27 -27.72
N PHE A 218 -0.40 -1.45 -28.64
CA PHE A 218 0.01 -1.90 -29.96
C PHE A 218 1.52 -2.19 -30.09
N GLY A 219 2.29 -2.10 -29.01
CA GLY A 219 3.74 -2.29 -29.03
C GLY A 219 4.51 -1.19 -29.75
N ARG A 220 3.93 0.00 -29.85
CA ARG A 220 4.43 1.19 -30.54
C ARG A 220 4.55 2.38 -29.58
N GLU A 221 5.12 2.13 -28.40
CA GLU A 221 5.09 3.07 -27.28
C GLU A 221 5.65 4.45 -27.65
N VAL A 222 6.79 4.47 -28.33
CA VAL A 222 7.43 5.73 -28.76
C VAL A 222 6.64 6.41 -29.88
N THR A 223 6.28 5.65 -30.90
CA THR A 223 5.51 6.14 -32.04
C THR A 223 4.18 6.71 -31.59
N ASP A 224 3.41 5.95 -30.82
CA ASP A 224 2.09 6.34 -30.34
C ASP A 224 2.17 7.54 -29.37
N ALA A 225 3.16 7.57 -28.47
CA ALA A 225 3.39 8.72 -27.59
C ALA A 225 3.63 10.01 -28.37
N LEU A 226 4.50 9.95 -29.39
CA LEU A 226 4.83 11.12 -30.21
C LEU A 226 3.67 11.56 -31.12
N GLU A 227 2.86 10.63 -31.62
CA GLU A 227 1.63 10.95 -32.38
C GLU A 227 0.64 11.71 -31.47
N VAL A 228 0.40 11.23 -30.28
CA VAL A 228 -0.47 11.90 -29.30
C VAL A 228 0.09 13.28 -28.91
N CYS A 229 1.39 13.38 -28.61
CA CYS A 229 2.01 14.65 -28.25
C CYS A 229 1.90 15.72 -29.34
N ARG A 230 1.97 15.31 -30.61
CA ARG A 230 1.77 16.25 -31.77
C ARG A 230 0.32 16.68 -31.90
N ALA A 231 -0.63 15.75 -31.78
CA ALA A 231 -2.06 16.03 -31.82
C ALA A 231 -2.54 16.94 -30.69
N PHE A 232 -1.98 16.77 -29.51
CA PHE A 232 -2.31 17.53 -28.29
C PHE A 232 -1.14 18.44 -27.85
N SER A 233 -0.52 19.14 -28.80
CA SER A 233 0.69 19.94 -28.57
C SER A 233 0.52 21.03 -27.50
N GLU A 234 -0.65 21.64 -27.38
CA GLU A 234 -0.96 22.67 -26.40
C GLU A 234 -1.01 22.07 -24.98
N ILE A 235 -1.68 20.94 -24.81
CA ILE A 235 -1.76 20.20 -23.53
C ILE A 235 -0.36 19.69 -23.15
N ALA A 236 0.41 19.20 -24.12
CA ALA A 236 1.79 18.78 -23.91
C ALA A 236 2.70 19.96 -23.47
N ALA A 237 2.56 21.12 -24.12
CA ALA A 237 3.30 22.32 -23.77
C ALA A 237 2.91 22.91 -22.41
N ALA A 238 1.66 22.73 -21.98
CA ALA A 238 1.18 23.09 -20.65
C ALA A 238 1.73 22.15 -19.54
N GLY A 239 2.18 20.91 -19.89
CA GLY A 239 2.62 19.90 -18.94
C GLY A 239 1.47 19.09 -18.33
N GLU A 240 0.32 19.11 -18.98
CA GLU A 240 -0.91 18.42 -18.58
C GLU A 240 -1.09 17.07 -19.31
N LEU A 241 -0.26 16.80 -20.32
CA LEU A 241 -0.19 15.50 -20.99
C LEU A 241 0.73 14.55 -20.21
N ARG A 242 0.25 13.33 -20.01
CA ARG A 242 0.99 12.23 -19.37
C ARG A 242 0.94 11.00 -20.28
N VAL A 243 2.08 10.32 -20.42
CA VAL A 243 2.15 9.00 -21.08
C VAL A 243 2.34 7.92 -20.02
N ARG A 244 1.52 6.86 -20.09
CA ARG A 244 1.61 5.74 -19.16
C ARG A 244 2.23 4.53 -19.83
N LEU A 245 3.43 4.15 -19.32
CA LEU A 245 4.12 2.92 -19.67
C LEU A 245 3.60 1.78 -18.76
N ASP A 246 3.01 0.76 -19.37
CA ASP A 246 2.54 -0.47 -18.71
C ASP A 246 3.01 -1.72 -19.45
N THR A 247 4.06 -1.58 -20.24
CA THR A 247 4.60 -2.60 -21.16
C THR A 247 4.77 -3.95 -20.49
N HIS A 248 4.20 -4.98 -21.11
CA HIS A 248 4.24 -6.34 -20.61
C HIS A 248 5.67 -6.84 -20.37
N GLY A 249 5.89 -7.49 -19.23
CA GLY A 249 7.22 -7.96 -18.78
C GLY A 249 7.91 -8.99 -19.66
N GLY A 250 7.28 -9.43 -20.75
CA GLY A 250 7.84 -10.41 -21.72
C GLY A 250 8.42 -9.78 -22.99
N ARG A 251 8.33 -8.46 -23.18
CA ARG A 251 8.87 -7.79 -24.38
C ARG A 251 9.58 -6.48 -24.03
N TYR A 252 10.46 -6.05 -24.91
CA TYR A 252 11.07 -4.72 -24.82
C TYR A 252 10.09 -3.64 -25.28
N VAL A 253 10.28 -2.41 -24.79
CA VAL A 253 9.64 -1.21 -25.33
C VAL A 253 10.12 -0.99 -26.77
N GLU A 254 9.27 -0.39 -27.60
CA GLU A 254 9.59 -0.06 -29.00
C GLU A 254 10.97 0.59 -29.15
N GLY A 255 11.77 0.07 -30.08
CA GLY A 255 13.11 0.57 -30.38
C GLY A 255 14.21 0.08 -29.44
N LEU A 256 13.88 -0.77 -28.46
CA LEU A 256 14.85 -1.39 -27.55
C LEU A 256 14.98 -2.90 -27.79
N ASP A 257 16.17 -3.37 -27.55
CA ASP A 257 16.55 -4.74 -27.30
C ASP A 257 17.54 -4.77 -26.12
N MET A 258 18.16 -5.89 -25.84
CA MET A 258 19.15 -6.00 -24.76
C MET A 258 20.30 -5.01 -24.95
N ALA A 259 20.90 -4.95 -26.15
CA ALA A 259 22.06 -4.08 -26.43
C ALA A 259 21.68 -2.61 -26.38
N GLY A 260 20.55 -2.24 -26.98
CA GLY A 260 20.01 -0.88 -26.92
C GLY A 260 19.71 -0.43 -25.49
N SER A 261 19.13 -1.31 -24.66
CA SER A 261 18.86 -1.00 -23.26
C SER A 261 20.13 -0.74 -22.45
N TYR A 262 21.20 -1.54 -22.66
CA TYR A 262 22.49 -1.27 -22.05
C TYR A 262 23.07 0.06 -22.54
N SER A 263 22.97 0.37 -23.83
CA SER A 263 23.48 1.62 -24.41
C SER A 263 22.77 2.85 -23.83
N VAL A 264 21.45 2.79 -23.70
CA VAL A 264 20.66 3.85 -23.07
C VAL A 264 21.06 4.06 -21.61
N LEU A 265 21.18 3.00 -20.84
CA LEU A 265 21.53 3.14 -19.44
C LEU A 265 22.98 3.60 -19.24
N GLU A 266 23.92 3.14 -20.09
CA GLU A 266 25.31 3.59 -20.05
C GLU A 266 25.44 5.10 -20.38
N LYS A 267 24.60 5.62 -21.26
CA LYS A 267 24.53 7.06 -21.59
C LYS A 267 24.12 7.88 -20.36
N HIS A 268 23.10 7.44 -19.63
CA HIS A 268 22.52 8.21 -18.52
C HIS A 268 23.17 7.91 -17.16
N LYS A 269 23.51 6.65 -16.89
CA LYS A 269 24.00 6.18 -15.60
C LYS A 269 25.07 5.09 -15.76
N PRO A 270 26.29 5.45 -16.24
CA PRO A 270 27.34 4.50 -16.61
C PRO A 270 27.72 3.49 -15.51
N ARG A 271 27.47 3.85 -14.25
CA ARG A 271 27.82 2.99 -13.11
C ARG A 271 26.70 2.05 -12.68
N ALA A 272 25.46 2.23 -13.18
CA ALA A 272 24.31 1.47 -12.68
C ALA A 272 24.43 -0.04 -12.95
N VAL A 273 24.98 -0.43 -14.11
CA VAL A 273 25.16 -1.83 -14.52
C VAL A 273 26.52 -2.40 -14.12
N ARG A 274 27.45 -1.58 -13.66
CA ARG A 274 28.82 -2.01 -13.29
C ARG A 274 28.93 -2.50 -11.84
N GLN A 275 27.83 -2.47 -11.09
CA GLN A 275 27.74 -3.00 -9.74
C GLN A 275 27.24 -4.44 -9.78
N TYR A 276 27.56 -5.23 -8.74
CA TYR A 276 26.92 -6.52 -8.57
C TYR A 276 25.40 -6.35 -8.46
N ARG A 277 24.67 -7.08 -9.31
CA ARG A 277 23.21 -7.06 -9.39
C ARG A 277 22.67 -8.48 -9.51
N SER A 278 21.55 -8.73 -8.87
CA SER A 278 20.78 -9.95 -9.13
C SER A 278 20.18 -9.95 -10.55
N GLU A 279 19.79 -11.10 -11.05
CA GLU A 279 19.09 -11.21 -12.34
C GLU A 279 17.80 -10.36 -12.37
N THR A 280 17.09 -10.32 -11.25
CA THR A 280 15.88 -9.52 -11.12
C THR A 280 16.17 -8.02 -11.21
N GLU A 281 17.21 -7.52 -10.53
CA GLU A 281 17.64 -6.14 -10.63
C GLU A 281 18.11 -5.77 -12.04
N LEU A 282 18.84 -6.66 -12.72
CA LEU A 282 19.24 -6.46 -14.11
C LEU A 282 18.02 -6.40 -15.03
N LYS A 283 17.01 -7.24 -14.82
CA LYS A 283 15.76 -7.16 -15.55
C LYS A 283 15.07 -5.80 -15.37
N TRP A 284 15.05 -5.24 -14.18
CA TRP A 284 14.48 -3.93 -13.92
C TRP A 284 15.34 -2.78 -14.43
N LEU A 285 16.65 -2.97 -14.59
CA LEU A 285 17.54 -1.95 -15.17
C LEU A 285 17.46 -1.93 -16.69
N VAL A 286 17.66 -3.07 -17.35
CA VAL A 286 17.88 -3.17 -18.79
C VAL A 286 17.02 -4.23 -19.50
N GLY A 287 16.18 -4.94 -18.77
CA GLY A 287 15.39 -6.04 -19.31
C GLY A 287 14.08 -5.59 -19.96
N THR A 288 13.25 -6.59 -20.21
CA THR A 288 11.90 -6.45 -20.79
C THR A 288 10.92 -5.80 -19.81
N GLY A 289 9.83 -5.25 -20.34
CA GLY A 289 8.82 -4.52 -19.59
C GLY A 289 9.24 -3.08 -19.28
N VAL A 290 8.68 -2.52 -18.20
CA VAL A 290 8.99 -1.16 -17.77
C VAL A 290 10.26 -1.19 -16.93
N SER A 291 11.42 -1.12 -17.60
CA SER A 291 12.76 -1.04 -17.02
C SER A 291 13.25 0.42 -16.94
N ALA A 292 14.33 0.67 -16.19
CA ALA A 292 14.95 2.00 -16.15
C ALA A 292 15.39 2.46 -17.55
N ALA A 293 15.98 1.57 -18.33
CA ALA A 293 16.35 1.87 -19.72
C ALA A 293 15.14 2.23 -20.59
N ALA A 294 14.00 1.55 -20.40
CA ALA A 294 12.76 1.86 -21.13
C ALA A 294 12.24 3.27 -20.78
N ILE A 295 12.33 3.68 -19.53
CA ILE A 295 11.89 4.99 -19.06
C ILE A 295 12.82 6.09 -19.59
N PHE A 296 14.14 5.90 -19.52
CA PHE A 296 15.09 6.82 -20.11
C PHE A 296 14.92 6.94 -21.63
N HIS A 297 14.71 5.81 -22.32
CA HIS A 297 14.47 5.81 -23.76
C HIS A 297 13.23 6.63 -24.13
N MET A 298 12.12 6.44 -23.41
CA MET A 298 10.92 7.23 -23.61
C MET A 298 11.17 8.72 -23.37
N ARG A 299 11.86 9.07 -22.29
CA ARG A 299 12.22 10.45 -21.97
C ARG A 299 13.08 11.09 -23.06
N ASP A 300 14.12 10.39 -23.51
CA ASP A 300 14.97 10.85 -24.60
C ASP A 300 14.14 11.14 -25.88
N LYS A 301 13.23 10.24 -26.26
CA LYS A 301 12.40 10.41 -27.46
C LYS A 301 11.42 11.57 -27.35
N LEU A 302 10.83 11.77 -26.18
CA LEU A 302 9.99 12.94 -25.92
C LEU A 302 10.80 14.24 -25.97
N ASP A 303 11.98 14.26 -25.37
CA ASP A 303 12.85 15.44 -25.33
C ASP A 303 13.44 15.80 -26.70
N GLU A 304 13.88 14.79 -27.48
CA GLU A 304 14.35 14.94 -28.86
C GLU A 304 13.26 15.56 -29.78
N ALA A 305 11.99 15.21 -29.50
CA ALA A 305 10.85 15.75 -30.23
C ALA A 305 10.33 17.10 -29.68
N GLY A 306 10.93 17.63 -28.60
CA GLY A 306 10.59 18.92 -28.02
C GLY A 306 9.53 18.87 -26.89
N PHE A 307 9.05 17.68 -26.51
CA PHE A 307 7.98 17.48 -25.51
C PHE A 307 8.52 17.31 -24.08
N LYS A 308 9.39 18.23 -23.64
CA LYS A 308 10.09 18.15 -22.36
C LYS A 308 9.19 18.18 -21.12
N LYS A 309 7.98 18.74 -21.23
CA LYS A 309 7.03 18.86 -20.12
C LYS A 309 6.05 17.69 -20.00
N VAL A 310 6.03 16.79 -21.00
CA VAL A 310 5.19 15.59 -20.93
C VAL A 310 5.69 14.68 -19.80
N LYS A 311 4.79 14.28 -18.92
CA LYS A 311 5.12 13.46 -17.75
C LYS A 311 5.06 11.97 -18.07
N ILE A 312 5.87 11.18 -17.38
CA ILE A 312 5.92 9.74 -17.53
C ILE A 312 5.31 9.09 -16.28
N ILE A 313 4.24 8.33 -16.48
CA ILE A 313 3.68 7.42 -15.48
C ILE A 313 4.20 6.02 -15.76
N ALA A 314 4.83 5.40 -14.79
CA ALA A 314 5.30 4.02 -14.88
C ALA A 314 4.38 3.09 -14.07
N SER A 315 3.96 1.97 -14.66
CA SER A 315 3.21 0.93 -13.97
C SER A 315 3.79 -0.46 -14.30
N SER A 316 3.13 -1.56 -13.93
CA SER A 316 3.64 -2.93 -14.11
C SER A 316 4.62 -3.40 -13.03
N GLY A 317 4.07 -3.96 -11.94
CA GLY A 317 4.80 -4.70 -10.92
C GLY A 317 5.80 -3.89 -10.10
N PHE A 318 5.47 -2.64 -9.77
CA PHE A 318 6.28 -1.84 -8.86
C PHE A 318 6.09 -2.31 -7.41
N ASN A 319 7.23 -2.53 -6.75
CA ASN A 319 7.39 -2.86 -5.35
C ASN A 319 8.61 -2.09 -4.79
N PRO A 320 8.92 -2.10 -3.49
CA PRO A 320 10.07 -1.38 -2.94
C PRO A 320 11.41 -1.72 -3.58
N GLU A 321 11.64 -2.99 -3.93
CA GLU A 321 12.90 -3.43 -4.55
C GLU A 321 13.05 -2.83 -5.96
N LYS A 322 11.98 -2.84 -6.76
CA LYS A 322 11.98 -2.18 -8.07
C LYS A 322 12.13 -0.67 -7.93
N CYS A 323 11.49 -0.05 -6.94
CA CYS A 323 11.67 1.37 -6.62
C CYS A 323 13.13 1.69 -6.29
N LYS A 324 13.82 0.86 -5.49
CA LYS A 324 15.26 1.03 -5.19
C LYS A 324 16.12 0.98 -6.44
N VAL A 325 15.81 0.08 -7.37
CA VAL A 325 16.54 0.00 -8.65
C VAL A 325 16.31 1.26 -9.48
N MET A 326 15.07 1.74 -9.59
CA MET A 326 14.75 2.99 -10.28
C MET A 326 15.43 4.20 -9.65
N ALA A 327 15.42 4.31 -8.33
CA ALA A 327 16.13 5.36 -7.59
C ALA A 327 17.62 5.31 -7.83
N SER A 328 18.25 4.12 -7.77
CA SER A 328 19.67 3.95 -8.03
C SER A 328 20.09 4.34 -9.45
N ALA A 329 19.22 4.11 -10.41
CA ALA A 329 19.39 4.51 -11.80
C ALA A 329 19.08 6.00 -12.03
N GLY A 330 18.32 6.64 -11.15
CA GLY A 330 17.80 7.99 -11.36
C GLY A 330 16.83 8.05 -12.53
N ALA A 331 15.97 7.00 -12.68
CA ALA A 331 15.00 6.91 -13.76
C ALA A 331 14.02 8.09 -13.71
N PRO A 332 13.77 8.79 -14.82
CA PRO A 332 12.93 10.00 -14.85
C PRO A 332 11.43 9.63 -14.83
N ILE A 333 10.92 9.32 -13.65
CA ILE A 333 9.54 8.94 -13.39
C ILE A 333 8.86 10.07 -12.65
N ASP A 334 7.68 10.48 -13.11
CA ASP A 334 6.87 11.48 -12.42
C ASP A 334 5.87 10.81 -11.46
N VAL A 335 5.25 9.69 -11.88
CA VAL A 335 4.25 8.97 -11.08
C VAL A 335 4.40 7.46 -11.27
N ILE A 336 4.21 6.71 -10.20
CA ILE A 336 4.15 5.25 -10.22
C ILE A 336 2.73 4.78 -9.91
N GLY A 337 2.16 3.98 -10.82
CA GLY A 337 0.95 3.19 -10.54
C GLY A 337 1.34 1.85 -9.91
N THR A 338 0.91 1.62 -8.67
CA THR A 338 1.14 0.35 -7.95
C THR A 338 -0.17 -0.28 -7.53
N GLY A 339 -0.26 -1.59 -7.61
CA GLY A 339 -1.49 -2.31 -7.28
C GLY A 339 -1.25 -3.54 -6.42
N SER A 340 -0.61 -4.56 -6.97
CA SER A 340 -0.48 -5.87 -6.32
C SER A 340 0.38 -5.85 -5.04
N PHE A 341 1.24 -4.85 -4.86
CA PHE A 341 2.18 -4.83 -3.74
C PHE A 341 1.56 -4.35 -2.42
N LEU A 342 0.59 -3.44 -2.44
CA LEU A 342 -0.04 -2.98 -1.18
C LEU A 342 -0.63 -4.15 -0.36
N PRO A 343 -1.39 -5.07 -0.98
CA PRO A 343 -1.90 -6.26 -0.30
C PRO A 343 -0.91 -7.45 -0.29
N ASP A 344 0.34 -7.28 -0.74
CA ASP A 344 1.29 -8.40 -0.89
C ASP A 344 1.97 -8.77 0.44
N ILE A 345 2.42 -10.03 0.52
CA ILE A 345 3.26 -10.61 1.58
C ILE A 345 2.60 -10.65 2.97
N TRP A 346 1.76 -11.63 3.15
CA TRP A 346 1.05 -11.88 4.40
C TRP A 346 1.64 -13.00 5.26
N ALA A 347 2.59 -13.79 4.73
CA ALA A 347 3.02 -15.06 5.34
C ALA A 347 3.66 -14.92 6.73
N GLU A 348 4.22 -13.75 7.10
CA GLU A 348 4.86 -13.53 8.40
C GLU A 348 4.32 -12.29 9.13
N THR A 349 3.17 -11.78 8.71
CA THR A 349 2.76 -10.42 9.00
C THR A 349 1.48 -10.30 9.81
N TYR A 350 0.95 -11.42 10.29
CA TYR A 350 -0.21 -11.40 11.16
C TYR A 350 0.15 -10.87 12.55
N ALA A 351 -0.70 -9.99 13.06
CA ALA A 351 -0.64 -9.60 14.45
C ALA A 351 -0.82 -10.84 15.35
N THR A 352 -0.15 -10.83 16.47
CA THR A 352 -0.24 -11.87 17.51
C THR A 352 -0.72 -11.21 18.78
N ALA A 353 -1.63 -11.89 19.52
CA ALA A 353 -2.08 -11.47 20.84
C ALA A 353 -1.67 -12.52 21.89
N ASP A 354 -1.21 -12.04 23.01
CA ASP A 354 -1.01 -12.88 24.21
C ASP A 354 -1.58 -12.14 25.43
N ILE A 355 -2.28 -12.86 26.31
CA ILE A 355 -2.73 -12.30 27.60
C ILE A 355 -1.53 -12.20 28.54
N ILE A 356 -1.34 -11.02 29.09
CA ILE A 356 -0.23 -10.72 30.02
C ILE A 356 -0.66 -10.47 31.45
N ALA A 357 -1.95 -10.26 31.70
CA ALA A 357 -2.49 -10.09 33.05
C ALA A 357 -3.92 -10.61 33.15
N TYR A 358 -4.27 -11.13 34.38
CA TYR A 358 -5.60 -11.56 34.79
C TYR A 358 -5.96 -10.87 36.09
N ASN A 359 -7.10 -10.16 36.12
CA ASN A 359 -7.54 -9.36 37.27
C ASN A 359 -6.42 -8.46 37.86
N GLY A 360 -5.66 -7.82 36.97
CA GLY A 360 -4.53 -6.93 37.30
C GLY A 360 -3.26 -7.64 37.78
N LYS A 361 -3.26 -8.98 37.87
CA LYS A 361 -2.06 -9.75 38.23
C LYS A 361 -1.35 -10.23 36.97
N VAL A 362 -0.07 -9.92 36.87
CA VAL A 362 0.77 -10.39 35.76
C VAL A 362 0.81 -11.90 35.70
N ARG A 363 0.41 -12.46 34.61
CA ARG A 363 0.49 -13.88 34.25
C ARG A 363 0.64 -13.98 32.73
N VAL A 364 1.82 -14.31 32.29
CA VAL A 364 2.16 -14.36 30.85
C VAL A 364 2.63 -15.77 30.49
N LYS A 365 2.36 -16.16 29.27
CA LYS A 365 2.83 -17.43 28.70
C LYS A 365 4.36 -17.46 28.69
N ALA A 366 4.95 -18.61 29.08
CA ALA A 366 6.40 -18.83 29.02
C ALA A 366 6.95 -18.52 27.62
N GLY A 367 8.01 -17.72 27.57
CA GLY A 367 8.61 -17.24 26.34
C GLY A 367 7.98 -15.94 25.77
N ARG A 368 7.00 -15.34 26.48
CA ARG A 368 6.37 -14.07 26.13
C ARG A 368 6.66 -12.95 27.13
N GLU A 369 7.59 -13.15 28.03
CA GLU A 369 7.96 -12.21 29.10
C GLU A 369 8.47 -10.87 28.52
N PHE A 370 8.96 -10.87 27.30
CA PHE A 370 9.39 -9.66 26.61
C PHE A 370 8.26 -8.63 26.43
N LEU A 371 6.99 -9.07 26.35
CA LEU A 371 5.83 -8.18 26.26
C LEU A 371 5.64 -7.29 27.50
N LEU A 372 6.25 -7.66 28.63
CA LEU A 372 6.20 -6.89 29.86
C LEU A 372 7.26 -5.78 29.93
N ARG A 373 8.31 -5.82 29.09
CA ARG A 373 9.51 -4.97 29.22
C ARG A 373 9.26 -3.49 28.94
N ASN A 374 8.28 -3.19 28.12
CA ASN A 374 8.10 -1.84 27.56
C ASN A 374 6.90 -1.10 28.17
N GLY A 375 6.86 -0.90 29.47
CA GLY A 375 5.97 0.07 30.11
C GLY A 375 4.67 -0.47 30.72
N PHE A 376 4.30 -1.75 30.54
CA PHE A 376 3.14 -2.32 31.25
C PHE A 376 3.32 -2.26 32.77
N ALA A 377 4.55 -2.46 33.26
CA ALA A 377 4.87 -2.38 34.68
C ALA A 377 4.83 -0.95 35.26
N GLN A 378 4.88 0.09 34.41
CA GLN A 378 4.83 1.49 34.87
C GLN A 378 3.39 2.03 34.93
N SER A 379 2.49 1.56 34.08
CA SER A 379 1.08 1.94 34.09
C SER A 379 0.25 1.20 35.14
N HIS A 380 0.76 0.09 35.66
CA HIS A 380 0.12 -0.71 36.73
C HIS A 380 1.09 -0.87 37.89
N PRO A 381 1.29 0.16 38.73
CA PRO A 381 2.16 0.07 39.90
C PRO A 381 1.65 -1.08 40.80
N LYS A 382 2.56 -1.96 41.25
CA LYS A 382 2.25 -2.97 42.28
C LYS A 382 1.58 -2.22 43.40
N LYS A 383 0.31 -2.54 43.74
CA LYS A 383 -0.23 -2.21 45.06
C LYS A 383 0.70 -2.91 46.03
N ALA A 384 1.43 -2.12 46.81
CA ALA A 384 2.18 -2.62 47.94
C ALA A 384 1.18 -3.35 48.86
N ASP A 385 1.52 -4.59 49.24
CA ASP A 385 0.79 -5.36 50.20
C ASP A 385 0.78 -4.65 51.54
#